data_f9f065dfd000c49e4cdee1a496512d3a
#
_entry.id   f9f065dfd000c49e4cdee1a496512d3a
#
_cell.length_a   1.000
_cell.length_b   1.000
_cell.length_c   1.000
_cell.angle_alpha   90.00
_cell.angle_beta   90.00
_cell.angle_gamma   90.00
#
_symmetry.space_group_name_H-M   'P 1'
#
loop_
_entity.id
_entity.type
_entity.pdbx_description
1 polymer ?
#
loop_
_entity_poly.entity_id
_entity_poly.type
_entity_poly.pdbx_seq_one_letter_code
_entity_poly.pdbx_strand_id
1 'polypeptide(L)'
;MFVSRLAFHTLPGKTAIVENKLQQLAQWVGRAGSARPRIMRTHYGSPGAPDLIFEQEAENPATLEEQIKDVTGQQAFHEWAQEVAPLLEQSSKRELYEIINSKQ
;
A
#
# COMPACT_ATOMS: atom_id res chain seq x y z
N MET A 1 -3.04 -17.34 4.23
CA MET A 1 -2.57 -16.17 3.44
C MET A 1 -3.28 -14.91 3.87
N PHE A 2 -2.52 -13.88 4.14
CA PHE A 2 -3.04 -12.58 4.56
C PHE A 2 -2.78 -11.55 3.48
N VAL A 3 -3.67 -10.57 3.39
CA VAL A 3 -3.55 -9.46 2.43
C VAL A 3 -3.63 -8.15 3.21
N SER A 4 -2.62 -7.33 3.08
CA SER A 4 -2.59 -5.99 3.66
C SER A 4 -2.96 -4.97 2.60
N ARG A 5 -3.86 -4.06 2.93
CA ARG A 5 -4.27 -2.97 2.04
C ARG A 5 -4.01 -1.63 2.70
N LEU A 6 -3.28 -0.78 1.99
CA LEU A 6 -3.14 0.63 2.35
C LEU A 6 -4.06 1.44 1.45
N ALA A 7 -4.97 2.19 2.04
CA ALA A 7 -5.94 3.00 1.31
C ALA A 7 -5.48 4.45 1.28
N PHE A 8 -5.50 5.05 0.09
CA PHE A 8 -5.04 6.43 -0.12
C PHE A 8 -6.15 7.29 -0.69
N HIS A 9 -6.47 8.36 0.03
CA HIS A 9 -7.42 9.38 -0.44
C HIS A 9 -6.59 10.58 -0.88
N THR A 10 -6.57 10.83 -2.19
CA THR A 10 -5.70 11.87 -2.75
C THR A 10 -6.42 13.20 -2.85
N LEU A 11 -5.65 14.29 -2.76
CA LEU A 11 -6.19 15.62 -3.04
C LEU A 11 -6.56 15.73 -4.52
N PRO A 12 -7.51 16.60 -4.87
CA PRO A 12 -7.91 16.79 -6.26
C PRO A 12 -6.71 17.08 -7.15
N GLY A 13 -6.63 16.35 -8.27
CA GLY A 13 -5.56 16.55 -9.23
C GLY A 13 -4.24 15.89 -8.86
N LYS A 14 -4.16 15.19 -7.72
CA LYS A 14 -2.89 14.61 -7.25
C LYS A 14 -2.83 13.10 -7.39
N THR A 15 -3.90 12.45 -7.84
CA THR A 15 -3.96 11.00 -7.90
C THR A 15 -2.84 10.40 -8.76
N ALA A 16 -2.56 10.98 -9.92
CA ALA A 16 -1.52 10.45 -10.80
C ALA A 16 -0.13 10.53 -10.17
N ILE A 17 0.14 11.61 -9.44
CA ILE A 17 1.43 11.76 -8.75
C ILE A 17 1.56 10.72 -7.65
N VAL A 18 0.50 10.50 -6.87
CA VAL A 18 0.51 9.49 -5.82
C VAL A 18 0.66 8.10 -6.42
N GLU A 19 0.01 7.84 -7.56
CA GLU A 19 0.15 6.56 -8.24
C GLU A 19 1.62 6.29 -8.59
N ASN A 20 2.33 7.28 -9.10
CA ASN A 20 3.76 7.15 -9.41
C ASN A 20 4.57 6.88 -8.14
N LYS A 21 4.23 7.54 -7.03
CA LYS A 21 4.88 7.28 -5.75
C LYS A 21 4.65 5.85 -5.28
N LEU A 22 3.45 5.32 -5.51
CA LEU A 22 3.15 3.94 -5.13
C LEU A 22 3.94 2.93 -5.99
N GLN A 23 4.27 3.28 -7.23
CA GLN A 23 5.13 2.43 -8.05
C GLN A 23 6.52 2.28 -7.42
N GLN A 24 7.06 3.34 -6.83
CA GLN A 24 8.32 3.25 -6.10
C GLN A 24 8.19 2.33 -4.89
N LEU A 25 7.11 2.49 -4.12
CA LEU A 25 6.86 1.65 -2.96
C LEU A 25 6.76 0.17 -3.37
N ALA A 26 6.09 -0.10 -4.48
CA ALA A 26 5.96 -1.46 -4.99
C ALA A 26 7.32 -2.07 -5.30
N GLN A 27 8.25 -1.30 -5.84
CA GLN A 27 9.60 -1.79 -6.12
C GLN A 27 10.32 -2.17 -4.82
N TRP A 28 10.23 -1.32 -3.80
CA TRP A 28 10.90 -1.60 -2.53
C TRP A 28 10.31 -2.83 -1.85
N VAL A 29 8.98 -2.92 -1.80
CA VAL A 29 8.28 -4.05 -1.19
C VAL A 29 8.53 -5.33 -1.99
N GLY A 30 8.56 -5.23 -3.31
CA GLY A 30 8.77 -6.38 -4.19
C GLY A 30 10.13 -7.04 -4.05
N ARG A 31 11.14 -6.30 -3.55
CA ARG A 31 12.47 -6.87 -3.35
C ARG A 31 12.49 -8.02 -2.34
N ALA A 32 11.52 -8.04 -1.43
CA ALA A 32 11.40 -9.11 -0.45
C ALA A 32 10.95 -10.42 -1.09
N GLY A 33 10.44 -10.38 -2.32
CA GLY A 33 10.15 -11.56 -3.14
C GLY A 33 8.78 -12.16 -2.95
N SER A 34 8.29 -12.28 -1.73
CA SER A 34 7.04 -12.98 -1.46
C SER A 34 5.84 -12.07 -1.25
N ALA A 35 6.05 -10.76 -1.21
CA ALA A 35 5.00 -9.81 -0.84
C ALA A 35 3.99 -9.56 -1.95
N ARG A 36 4.36 -9.76 -3.20
CA ARG A 36 3.50 -9.58 -4.39
C ARG A 36 2.73 -8.26 -4.34
N PRO A 37 3.43 -7.13 -4.34
CA PRO A 37 2.76 -5.84 -4.24
C PRO A 37 1.95 -5.53 -5.50
N ARG A 38 0.79 -4.92 -5.32
CA ARG A 38 0.00 -4.43 -6.45
C ARG A 38 -0.69 -3.14 -6.06
N ILE A 39 -0.94 -2.34 -7.09
CA ILE A 39 -1.59 -1.05 -6.95
C ILE A 39 -2.91 -1.13 -7.69
N MET A 40 -3.98 -0.70 -7.03
CA MET A 40 -5.30 -0.70 -7.64
C MET A 40 -5.86 0.72 -7.63
N ARG A 41 -6.47 1.09 -8.74
CA ARG A 41 -7.15 2.38 -8.88
C ARG A 41 -8.65 2.13 -8.81
N THR A 42 -9.35 2.92 -7.98
CA THR A 42 -10.79 2.79 -7.85
C THR A 42 -11.46 3.40 -9.08
N HIS A 43 -12.29 2.62 -9.76
CA HIS A 43 -13.14 3.10 -10.85
C HIS A 43 -14.56 3.35 -10.36
N TYR A 44 -15.10 2.43 -9.56
CA TYR A 44 -16.41 2.60 -8.92
C TYR A 44 -16.25 2.25 -7.45
N GLY A 45 -16.78 3.09 -6.59
CA GLY A 45 -16.70 2.85 -5.17
C GLY A 45 -17.86 3.51 -4.44
N SER A 46 -18.10 3.06 -3.22
CA SER A 46 -19.07 3.69 -2.33
C SER A 46 -18.59 5.07 -1.92
N PRO A 47 -19.48 5.95 -1.48
CA PRO A 47 -19.04 7.24 -0.92
C PRO A 47 -17.97 7.03 0.14
N GLY A 48 -16.88 7.78 0.04
CA GLY A 48 -15.76 7.65 0.95
C GLY A 48 -14.73 6.60 0.58
N ALA A 49 -14.90 5.89 -0.55
CA ALA A 49 -13.92 4.93 -1.01
C ALA A 49 -12.58 5.62 -1.32
N PRO A 50 -11.45 4.92 -1.13
CA PRO A 50 -10.15 5.49 -1.47
C PRO A 50 -9.96 5.60 -2.98
N ASP A 51 -9.05 6.46 -3.40
CA ASP A 51 -8.71 6.62 -4.80
C ASP A 51 -7.75 5.55 -5.28
N LEU A 52 -6.81 5.18 -4.43
CA LEU A 52 -5.79 4.18 -4.72
C LEU A 52 -5.63 3.23 -3.55
N ILE A 53 -5.28 1.99 -3.87
CA ILE A 53 -5.00 0.96 -2.85
C ILE A 53 -3.67 0.32 -3.17
N PHE A 54 -2.81 0.19 -2.16
CA PHE A 54 -1.58 -0.57 -2.25
C PHE A 54 -1.76 -1.86 -1.47
N GLU A 55 -1.59 -2.99 -2.14
CA GLU A 55 -1.87 -4.29 -1.55
C GLU A 55 -0.63 -5.16 -1.57
N GLN A 56 -0.39 -5.92 -0.49
CA GLN A 56 0.71 -6.89 -0.43
C GLN A 56 0.25 -8.11 0.34
N GLU A 57 0.91 -9.24 0.08
CA GLU A 57 0.57 -10.54 0.67
C GLU A 57 1.62 -10.97 1.67
N ALA A 58 1.20 -11.77 2.66
CA ALA A 58 2.12 -12.41 3.60
C ALA A 58 1.47 -13.69 4.09
N GLU A 59 2.30 -14.69 4.42
CA GLU A 59 1.80 -15.97 4.90
C GLU A 59 1.14 -15.82 6.27
N ASN A 60 1.65 -14.91 7.09
CA ASN A 60 1.15 -14.69 8.44
C ASN A 60 1.45 -13.24 8.85
N PRO A 61 0.82 -12.76 9.95
CA PRO A 61 1.05 -11.38 10.37
C PRO A 61 2.50 -11.05 10.74
N ALA A 62 3.24 -12.00 11.28
CA ALA A 62 4.64 -11.75 11.63
C ALA A 62 5.49 -11.48 10.39
N THR A 63 5.26 -12.23 9.31
CA THR A 63 5.94 -12.00 8.04
C THR A 63 5.61 -10.62 7.50
N LEU A 64 4.35 -10.20 7.61
CA LEU A 64 3.95 -8.87 7.18
C LEU A 64 4.69 -7.79 7.95
N GLU A 65 4.81 -7.95 9.27
CA GLU A 65 5.53 -6.98 10.10
C GLU A 65 6.98 -6.86 9.67
N GLU A 66 7.63 -7.98 9.35
CA GLU A 66 9.00 -7.97 8.86
C GLU A 66 9.12 -7.25 7.52
N GLN A 67 8.19 -7.51 6.60
CA GLN A 67 8.16 -6.82 5.31
C GLN A 67 8.04 -5.31 5.50
N ILE A 68 7.16 -4.90 6.41
CA ILE A 68 6.95 -3.48 6.67
C ILE A 68 8.21 -2.86 7.27
N LYS A 69 8.83 -3.52 8.25
CA LYS A 69 10.03 -3.00 8.89
C LYS A 69 11.18 -2.85 7.90
N ASP A 70 11.35 -3.81 6.99
CA ASP A 70 12.41 -3.75 5.99
C ASP A 70 12.33 -2.51 5.13
N VAL A 71 11.12 -2.08 4.82
CA VAL A 71 10.90 -0.90 3.98
C VAL A 71 10.92 0.37 4.83
N THR A 72 10.15 0.40 5.93
CA THR A 72 9.98 1.62 6.71
C THR A 72 11.21 2.02 7.49
N GLY A 73 12.17 1.10 7.70
CA GLY A 73 13.43 1.42 8.35
C GLY A 73 14.43 2.15 7.46
N GLN A 74 14.13 2.33 6.18
CA GLN A 74 15.06 2.95 5.24
C GLN A 74 14.84 4.45 5.15
N GLN A 75 15.95 5.19 4.99
CA GLN A 75 15.87 6.64 4.82
C GLN A 75 15.05 7.03 3.58
N ALA A 76 15.20 6.26 2.51
CA ALA A 76 14.44 6.51 1.29
C ALA A 76 12.93 6.48 1.52
N PHE A 77 12.46 5.59 2.39
CA PHE A 77 11.05 5.53 2.73
C PHE A 77 10.60 6.77 3.50
N HIS A 78 11.42 7.25 4.43
CA HIS A 78 11.07 8.44 5.19
C HIS A 78 10.92 9.65 4.28
N GLU A 79 11.81 9.80 3.32
CA GLU A 79 11.71 10.87 2.33
C GLU A 79 10.47 10.71 1.47
N TRP A 80 10.19 9.49 1.03
CA TRP A 80 8.99 9.17 0.26
C TRP A 80 7.73 9.56 1.02
N ALA A 81 7.67 9.21 2.32
CA ALA A 81 6.51 9.50 3.15
C ALA A 81 6.29 11.00 3.30
N GLN A 82 7.37 11.78 3.45
CA GLN A 82 7.28 13.24 3.54
C GLN A 82 6.77 13.86 2.24
N GLU A 83 7.13 13.26 1.11
CA GLU A 83 6.68 13.75 -0.19
C GLU A 83 5.23 13.38 -0.48
N VAL A 84 4.78 12.23 0.01
CA VAL A 84 3.42 11.76 -0.26
C VAL A 84 2.39 12.42 0.65
N ALA A 85 2.73 12.64 1.93
CA ALA A 85 1.76 13.13 2.90
C ALA A 85 1.00 14.38 2.45
N PRO A 86 1.65 15.43 1.89
CA PRO A 86 0.91 16.61 1.47
C PRO A 86 0.02 16.43 0.25
N LEU A 87 0.10 15.27 -0.41
CA LEU A 87 -0.72 14.98 -1.58
C LEU A 87 -2.02 14.25 -1.21
N LEU A 88 -2.21 13.95 0.07
CA LEU A 88 -3.35 13.17 0.55
C LEU A 88 -4.31 14.02 1.34
N GLU A 89 -5.61 13.69 1.26
CA GLU A 89 -6.63 14.34 2.08
C GLU A 89 -6.53 13.93 3.53
N GLN A 90 -6.03 12.73 3.79
CA GLN A 90 -5.88 12.16 5.12
C GLN A 90 -4.77 11.13 5.09
N SER A 91 -4.29 10.75 6.26
CA SER A 91 -3.27 9.70 6.36
C SER A 91 -3.79 8.40 5.76
N SER A 92 -2.89 7.65 5.11
CA SER A 92 -3.26 6.34 4.60
C SER A 92 -3.65 5.43 5.76
N LYS A 93 -4.57 4.50 5.48
CA LYS A 93 -5.06 3.56 6.47
C LYS A 93 -4.77 2.15 6.02
N ARG A 94 -4.32 1.32 6.97
CA ARG A 94 -4.01 -0.07 6.69
C ARG A 94 -5.12 -0.96 7.21
N GLU A 95 -5.50 -1.93 6.38
CA GLU A 95 -6.41 -3.00 6.77
C GLU A 95 -5.72 -4.32 6.49
N LEU A 96 -5.98 -5.31 7.33
CA LEU A 96 -5.42 -6.64 7.16
C LEU A 96 -6.56 -7.63 7.04
N TYR A 97 -6.52 -8.42 5.97
CA TYR A 97 -7.53 -9.43 5.68
C TYR A 97 -6.89 -10.80 5.62
N GLU A 98 -7.61 -11.81 6.06
CA GLU A 98 -7.20 -13.19 5.88
C GLU A 98 -8.04 -13.82 4.78
N ILE A 99 -7.37 -14.52 3.85
CA ILE A 99 -8.09 -15.24 2.79
C ILE A 99 -8.51 -16.57 3.35
N ILE A 100 -9.83 -16.81 3.45
CA ILE A 100 -10.35 -17.99 4.12
C ILE A 100 -10.68 -19.13 3.17
N ASN A 101 -10.65 -18.88 1.87
CA ASN A 101 -10.92 -19.92 0.89
C ASN A 101 -9.85 -19.96 -0.20
N SER A 102 -8.59 -19.78 0.22
CA SER A 102 -7.49 -19.66 -0.72
C SER A 102 -6.97 -20.98 -1.25
N LYS A 103 -7.39 -22.09 -0.67
CA LYS A 103 -6.92 -23.37 -1.16
C LYS A 103 -7.61 -23.71 -2.47
N GLN A 104 -6.86 -24.21 -3.37
CA GLN A 104 -7.33 -24.53 -4.69
C GLN A 104 -6.79 -25.89 -5.17
#